data_37e034f06a812994db62d32b8808571b
#
_entry.id   37e034f06a812994db62d32b8808571b
#
_cell.length_a   1.000
_cell.length_b   1.000
_cell.length_c   1.000
_cell.angle_alpha   90.00
_cell.angle_beta   90.00
_cell.angle_gamma   90.00
#
_symmetry.space_group_name_H-M   'P 1'
#
loop_
_entity.id
_entity.type
_entity.pdbx_description
1 polymer ?
#
loop_
_entity_poly.entity_id
_entity_poly.type
_entity_poly.pdbx_seq_one_letter_code
_entity_poly.pdbx_strand_id
1 'polypeptide(L)'
;MAVTVGQQTPLVVLDEGDRIVGVGPGAESRFGPLLGEIVWDCYPGSEALFKPHYDAARTSGEQVEFAQFYDGNVVRVRAVPGTGGRLELYWQRLGRLDTLTLESLLETLEESLEMLAVESSAAERAGARRALRLVEGGGR
;
A
#
# COMPACT_ATOMS: atom_id res chain seq x y z
N MET A 1 -6.55 7.14 26.00
CA MET A 1 -6.96 7.21 25.43
C MET A 1 -6.63 6.78 24.55
N ALA A 2 -7.09 6.42 24.67
CA ALA A 2 -6.72 5.90 23.82
C ALA A 2 -6.14 6.61 22.97
N VAL A 3 -5.19 6.18 22.71
CA VAL A 3 -4.60 6.75 21.67
C VAL A 3 -5.48 6.61 20.55
N THR A 4 -5.93 7.67 20.07
CA THR A 4 -6.76 7.62 18.93
C THR A 4 -5.90 7.52 17.71
N VAL A 5 -6.50 7.08 16.65
CA VAL A 5 -5.82 6.98 15.38
C VAL A 5 -5.25 8.31 14.95
N GLY A 6 -5.95 9.39 15.24
CA GLY A 6 -5.48 10.71 14.87
C GLY A 6 -4.24 11.17 15.59
N GLN A 7 -3.81 10.42 16.61
CA GLN A 7 -2.63 10.79 17.38
C GLN A 7 -1.40 9.99 16.98
N GLN A 8 -1.51 9.17 15.95
CA GLN A 8 -0.35 8.46 15.46
C GLN A 8 0.69 9.43 14.94
N THR A 9 1.95 9.11 15.22
CA THR A 9 3.07 9.87 14.72
C THR A 9 3.60 9.16 13.49
N PRO A 10 3.91 9.88 12.43
CA PRO A 10 4.47 9.21 11.26
C PRO A 10 5.79 8.54 11.59
N LEU A 11 6.04 7.42 10.95
CA LEU A 11 7.32 6.73 11.07
C LEU A 11 8.42 7.60 10.50
N VAL A 12 8.21 8.11 9.31
CA VAL A 12 9.12 9.05 8.66
C VAL A 12 8.31 10.04 7.85
N VAL A 13 8.93 11.18 7.56
CA VAL A 13 8.40 12.17 6.64
C VAL A 13 9.40 12.31 5.51
N LEU A 14 8.93 12.23 4.27
CA LEU A 14 9.77 12.35 3.10
C LEU A 14 9.57 13.70 2.43
N ASP A 15 10.62 14.22 1.80
CA ASP A 15 10.46 15.37 0.90
C ASP A 15 10.09 14.86 -0.50
N GLU A 16 10.03 15.77 -1.46
CA GLU A 16 9.64 15.44 -2.83
C GLU A 16 10.61 14.50 -3.53
N GLY A 17 11.83 14.39 -3.04
CA GLY A 17 12.86 13.51 -3.60
C GLY A 17 13.04 12.23 -2.80
N ASP A 18 12.10 11.90 -1.93
CA ASP A 18 12.14 10.69 -1.09
C ASP A 18 13.27 10.70 -0.06
N ARG A 19 13.75 11.89 0.27
CA ARG A 19 14.72 12.05 1.36
C ARG A 19 13.97 12.18 2.66
N ILE A 20 14.46 11.50 3.69
CA ILE A 20 13.85 11.53 5.01
C ILE A 20 14.16 12.85 5.68
N VAL A 21 13.14 13.65 5.91
CA VAL A 21 13.27 14.97 6.55
C VAL A 21 12.65 15.00 7.93
N GLY A 22 12.00 13.94 8.35
CA GLY A 22 11.45 13.81 9.70
C GLY A 22 11.42 12.35 10.08
N VAL A 23 11.62 12.08 11.36
CA VAL A 23 11.65 10.71 11.88
C VAL A 23 10.81 10.66 13.15
N GLY A 24 9.91 9.71 13.22
CA GLY A 24 9.06 9.52 14.38
C GLY A 24 9.78 8.82 15.53
N PRO A 25 9.19 8.84 16.71
CA PRO A 25 9.78 8.19 17.89
C PRO A 25 9.99 6.70 17.65
N GLY A 26 11.14 6.22 18.03
CA GLY A 26 11.47 4.80 17.93
C GLY A 26 11.93 4.32 16.56
N ALA A 27 11.77 5.11 15.52
CA ALA A 27 12.20 4.70 14.20
C ALA A 27 13.71 4.52 14.12
N GLU A 28 14.47 5.47 14.64
CA GLU A 28 15.93 5.39 14.61
C GLU A 28 16.48 4.33 15.56
N SER A 29 15.82 4.09 16.66
CA SER A 29 16.28 3.02 17.54
C SER A 29 16.08 1.65 16.93
N ARG A 30 15.17 1.58 15.96
CA ARG A 30 14.85 0.34 15.29
C ARG A 30 15.68 0.12 14.03
N PHE A 31 15.96 1.19 13.29
CA PHE A 31 16.58 1.10 11.97
C PHE A 31 17.90 1.88 11.88
N GLY A 32 18.34 2.52 12.96
CA GLY A 32 19.51 3.36 12.94
C GLY A 32 19.20 4.77 12.45
N PRO A 33 20.24 5.59 12.27
CA PRO A 33 20.02 6.97 11.80
C PRO A 33 19.39 7.02 10.42
N LEU A 34 18.28 7.72 10.32
CA LEU A 34 17.52 7.80 9.08
C LEU A 34 17.48 9.21 8.50
N LEU A 35 17.54 10.22 9.37
CA LEU A 35 17.35 11.59 8.94
C LEU A 35 18.39 11.99 7.90
N GLY A 36 17.93 12.54 6.79
CA GLY A 36 18.79 12.97 5.70
C GLY A 36 19.08 11.92 4.63
N GLU A 37 18.69 10.68 4.89
CA GLU A 37 18.91 9.59 3.95
C GLU A 37 17.78 9.49 2.94
N ILE A 38 18.08 8.91 1.79
CA ILE A 38 17.04 8.55 0.83
C ILE A 38 16.36 7.28 1.36
N VAL A 39 15.05 7.29 1.41
CA VAL A 39 14.30 6.19 2.05
C VAL A 39 14.60 4.83 1.38
N TRP A 40 14.82 4.82 0.08
CA TRP A 40 15.08 3.55 -0.64
C TRP A 40 16.43 2.94 -0.30
N ASP A 41 17.37 3.76 0.16
CA ASP A 41 18.67 3.28 0.63
C ASP A 41 18.57 2.65 2.02
N CYS A 42 17.60 3.09 2.81
CA CYS A 42 17.40 2.58 4.16
C CYS A 42 16.63 1.26 4.19
N TYR A 43 15.82 1.02 3.17
CA TYR A 43 14.95 -0.17 3.11
C TYR A 43 15.19 -0.88 1.79
N PRO A 44 16.25 -1.69 1.70
CA PRO A 44 16.61 -2.35 0.45
C PRO A 44 15.45 -3.16 -0.13
N GLY A 45 15.26 -3.03 -1.43
CA GLY A 45 14.21 -3.75 -2.13
C GLY A 45 12.82 -3.15 -2.01
N SER A 46 12.68 -2.07 -1.27
CA SER A 46 11.35 -1.50 -1.04
C SER A 46 10.86 -0.58 -2.15
N GLU A 47 11.78 0.01 -2.92
CA GLU A 47 11.39 1.01 -3.90
C GLU A 47 10.33 0.51 -4.88
N ALA A 48 10.55 -0.65 -5.48
CA ALA A 48 9.62 -1.20 -6.45
C ALA A 48 8.25 -1.52 -5.84
N LEU A 49 8.22 -1.85 -4.55
CA LEU A 49 6.99 -2.22 -3.88
C LEU A 49 6.20 -1.02 -3.37
N PHE A 50 6.88 0.00 -2.93
CA PHE A 50 6.25 1.11 -2.20
C PHE A 50 6.15 2.39 -3.00
N LYS A 51 7.14 2.70 -3.83
CA LYS A 51 7.18 3.96 -4.56
C LYS A 51 5.97 4.23 -5.43
N PRO A 52 5.40 3.24 -6.15
CA PRO A 52 4.20 3.52 -6.94
C PRO A 52 3.05 4.07 -6.11
N HIS A 53 2.90 3.60 -4.87
CA HIS A 53 1.85 4.08 -3.97
C HIS A 53 2.16 5.49 -3.47
N TYR A 54 3.42 5.76 -3.19
CA TYR A 54 3.84 7.10 -2.75
C TYR A 54 3.63 8.12 -3.86
N ASP A 55 3.99 7.75 -5.08
CA ASP A 55 3.79 8.62 -6.23
C ASP A 55 2.30 8.86 -6.48
N ALA A 56 1.47 7.84 -6.28
CA ALA A 56 0.03 7.99 -6.40
C ALA A 56 -0.53 8.98 -5.38
N ALA A 57 -0.04 8.93 -4.14
CA ALA A 57 -0.45 9.87 -3.12
C ALA A 57 -0.06 11.31 -3.50
N ARG A 58 1.16 11.51 -3.99
CA ARG A 58 1.61 12.84 -4.40
C ARG A 58 0.81 13.35 -5.59
N THR A 59 0.57 12.50 -6.57
CA THR A 59 -0.14 12.88 -7.79
C THR A 59 -1.61 13.21 -7.51
N SER A 60 -2.26 12.40 -6.69
CA SER A 60 -3.68 12.60 -6.40
C SER A 60 -3.91 13.68 -5.35
N GLY A 61 -2.94 13.96 -4.52
CA GLY A 61 -3.11 14.83 -3.36
C GLY A 61 -3.95 14.22 -2.27
N GLU A 62 -4.20 12.92 -2.34
CA GLU A 62 -5.01 12.21 -1.38
C GLU A 62 -4.23 11.10 -0.72
N GLN A 63 -4.62 10.75 0.50
CA GLN A 63 -4.03 9.65 1.23
C GLN A 63 -4.18 8.34 0.46
N VAL A 64 -3.12 7.55 0.46
CA VAL A 64 -3.12 6.20 -0.12
C VAL A 64 -2.77 5.22 1.00
N GLU A 65 -3.57 4.18 1.15
CA GLU A 65 -3.32 3.15 2.14
C GLU A 65 -3.17 1.81 1.42
N PHE A 66 -2.18 1.04 1.83
CA PHE A 66 -1.93 -0.27 1.22
C PHE A 66 -1.25 -1.18 2.22
N ALA A 67 -1.30 -2.48 1.94
CA ALA A 67 -0.58 -3.49 2.71
C ALA A 67 0.48 -4.11 1.83
N GLN A 68 1.59 -4.47 2.43
CA GLN A 68 2.72 -5.02 1.68
C GLN A 68 3.50 -5.98 2.58
N PHE A 69 4.19 -6.92 1.93
CA PHE A 69 5.15 -7.78 2.62
C PHE A 69 6.51 -7.12 2.56
N TYR A 70 7.17 -7.06 3.69
CA TYR A 70 8.53 -6.54 3.71
C TYR A 70 9.28 -7.14 4.88
N ASP A 71 10.46 -7.70 4.60
CA ASP A 71 11.36 -8.23 5.60
C ASP A 71 10.67 -9.22 6.56
N GLY A 72 9.90 -10.13 6.00
CA GLY A 72 9.22 -11.16 6.77
C GLY A 72 8.00 -10.68 7.53
N ASN A 73 7.57 -9.46 7.31
CA ASN A 73 6.42 -8.89 7.99
C ASN A 73 5.34 -8.48 6.99
N VAL A 74 4.12 -8.45 7.46
CA VAL A 74 3.04 -7.77 6.74
C VAL A 74 2.92 -6.41 7.37
N VAL A 75 3.01 -5.37 6.56
CA VAL A 75 2.88 -4.00 7.04
C VAL A 75 1.75 -3.29 6.32
N ARG A 76 1.04 -2.46 7.05
CA ARG A 76 0.08 -1.53 6.47
C ARG A 76 0.73 -0.18 6.46
N VAL A 77 0.68 0.47 5.32
CA VAL A 77 1.29 1.78 5.13
C VAL A 77 0.22 2.76 4.72
N ARG A 78 0.25 3.92 5.33
CA ARG A 78 -0.59 5.03 4.96
C ARG A 78 0.32 6.18 4.57
N ALA A 79 0.21 6.61 3.33
CA ALA A 79 1.00 7.72 2.80
C ALA A 79 0.08 8.94 2.70
N VAL A 80 0.38 9.97 3.46
CA VAL A 80 -0.43 11.18 3.55
C VAL A 80 0.34 12.32 2.90
N PRO A 81 -0.13 12.85 1.78
CA PRO A 81 0.57 13.94 1.12
C PRO A 81 0.44 15.24 1.88
N GLY A 82 1.54 15.98 1.96
CA GLY A 82 1.58 17.31 2.54
C GLY A 82 1.91 18.33 1.48
N THR A 83 2.28 19.52 1.92
CA THR A 83 2.65 20.58 1.00
C THR A 83 4.02 20.33 0.39
N GLY A 84 4.21 20.79 -0.84
CA GLY A 84 5.52 20.75 -1.49
C GLY A 84 6.02 19.35 -1.80
N GLY A 85 5.14 18.38 -2.02
CA GLY A 85 5.55 17.03 -2.35
C GLY A 85 5.96 16.16 -1.16
N ARG A 86 5.77 16.67 0.05
CA ARG A 86 6.07 15.90 1.25
C ARG A 86 5.08 14.78 1.42
N LEU A 87 5.56 13.69 2.03
CA LEU A 87 4.71 12.57 2.44
C LEU A 87 4.98 12.25 3.88
N GLU A 88 3.91 12.09 4.65
CA GLU A 88 3.99 11.50 5.99
C GLU A 88 3.65 10.04 5.85
N LEU A 89 4.54 9.17 6.33
CA LEU A 89 4.36 7.73 6.21
C LEU A 89 4.07 7.13 7.58
N TYR A 90 2.94 6.46 7.66
CA TYR A 90 2.51 5.75 8.86
C TYR A 90 2.59 4.27 8.57
N TRP A 91 3.41 3.57 9.33
CA TRP A 91 3.60 2.14 9.16
C TRP A 91 3.06 1.42 10.37
N GLN A 92 2.32 0.37 10.13
CA GLN A 92 1.83 -0.51 11.18
C GLN A 92 2.20 -1.93 10.80
N ARG A 93 2.98 -2.58 11.66
CA ARG A 93 3.26 -3.99 11.46
C ARG A 93 2.03 -4.79 11.88
N LEU A 94 1.48 -5.55 10.97
CA LEU A 94 0.30 -6.37 11.23
C LEU A 94 0.68 -7.73 11.79
N GLY A 95 1.82 -8.26 11.39
CA GLY A 95 2.28 -9.53 11.89
C GLY A 95 3.56 -9.97 11.20
N ARG A 96 4.20 -10.95 11.78
CA ARG A 96 5.35 -11.60 11.19
C ARG A 96 4.89 -12.87 10.52
N LEU A 97 5.47 -13.19 9.38
CA LEU A 97 5.10 -14.38 8.64
C LEU A 97 6.16 -15.46 8.83
N ASP A 98 5.71 -16.66 9.15
CA ASP A 98 6.50 -17.86 8.96
C ASP A 98 6.01 -18.56 7.70
N THR A 99 6.61 -19.69 7.36
CA THR A 99 6.29 -20.35 6.10
C THR A 99 4.83 -20.79 6.03
N LEU A 100 4.33 -21.36 7.12
CA LEU A 100 2.93 -21.85 7.13
C LEU A 100 1.95 -20.68 7.05
N THR A 101 2.23 -19.63 7.79
CA THR A 101 1.39 -18.45 7.78
C THR A 101 1.37 -17.82 6.39
N LEU A 102 2.52 -17.79 5.74
CA LEU A 102 2.63 -17.27 4.39
C LEU A 102 1.80 -18.10 3.41
N GLU A 103 1.91 -19.42 3.49
CA GLU A 103 1.15 -20.30 2.62
C GLU A 103 -0.35 -20.12 2.81
N SER A 104 -0.81 -20.07 4.06
CA SER A 104 -2.22 -19.84 4.36
C SER A 104 -2.71 -18.50 3.83
N LEU A 105 -1.87 -17.47 3.96
CA LEU A 105 -2.22 -16.14 3.50
C LEU A 105 -2.29 -16.10 1.98
N LEU A 106 -1.36 -16.76 1.31
CA LEU A 106 -1.37 -16.83 -0.14
C LEU A 106 -2.60 -17.58 -0.66
N GLU A 107 -2.99 -18.68 0.01
CA GLU A 107 -4.21 -19.37 -0.34
C GLU A 107 -5.43 -18.46 -0.20
N THR A 108 -5.50 -17.75 0.91
CA THR A 108 -6.61 -16.82 1.14
C THR A 108 -6.66 -15.72 0.10
N LEU A 109 -5.49 -15.19 -0.26
CA LEU A 109 -5.40 -14.15 -1.30
C LEU A 109 -5.81 -14.71 -2.66
N GLU A 110 -5.37 -15.92 -2.99
CA GLU A 110 -5.75 -16.55 -4.23
C GLU A 110 -7.27 -16.75 -4.31
N GLU A 111 -7.86 -17.25 -3.22
CA GLU A 111 -9.32 -17.42 -3.16
C GLU A 111 -10.02 -16.09 -3.34
N SER A 112 -9.54 -15.05 -2.66
CA SER A 112 -10.13 -13.71 -2.77
C SER A 112 -10.00 -13.16 -4.17
N LEU A 113 -8.85 -13.36 -4.81
CA LEU A 113 -8.64 -12.91 -6.18
C LEU A 113 -9.50 -13.69 -7.16
N GLU A 114 -9.66 -14.99 -6.94
CA GLU A 114 -10.54 -15.79 -7.77
C GLU A 114 -11.98 -15.33 -7.65
N MET A 115 -12.43 -15.04 -6.43
CA MET A 115 -13.78 -14.53 -6.23
C MET A 115 -13.97 -13.19 -6.92
N LEU A 116 -13.00 -12.29 -6.78
CA LEU A 116 -13.06 -11.00 -7.45
C LEU A 116 -13.02 -11.15 -8.97
N ALA A 117 -12.22 -12.06 -9.48
CA ALA A 117 -12.14 -12.32 -10.89
C ALA A 117 -13.45 -12.89 -11.41
N VAL A 118 -14.07 -13.80 -10.66
CA VAL A 118 -15.37 -14.36 -11.03
C VAL A 118 -16.44 -13.28 -11.04
N GLU A 119 -16.47 -12.43 -10.03
CA GLU A 119 -17.42 -11.33 -9.96
C GLU A 119 -17.21 -10.33 -11.10
N SER A 120 -15.97 -9.96 -11.36
CA SER A 120 -15.64 -9.07 -12.46
C SER A 120 -16.01 -9.68 -13.80
N SER A 121 -15.66 -10.93 -14.00
CA SER A 121 -16.00 -11.62 -15.25
C SER A 121 -17.50 -11.73 -15.43
N ALA A 122 -18.22 -11.99 -14.36
CA ALA A 122 -19.68 -12.06 -14.43
C ALA A 122 -20.27 -10.69 -14.78
N ALA A 123 -19.74 -9.62 -14.17
CA ALA A 123 -20.18 -8.27 -14.47
C ALA A 123 -19.84 -7.88 -15.89
N GLU A 124 -18.64 -8.23 -16.34
CA GLU A 124 -18.22 -7.97 -17.72
C GLU A 124 -19.08 -8.73 -18.72
N ARG A 125 -19.35 -10.01 -18.44
CA ARG A 125 -20.19 -10.82 -19.30
C ARG A 125 -21.61 -10.27 -19.37
N ALA A 126 -22.14 -9.82 -18.24
CA ALA A 126 -23.47 -9.23 -18.22
C ALA A 126 -23.50 -7.93 -19.01
N GLY A 127 -22.48 -7.09 -18.85
CA GLY A 127 -22.34 -5.86 -19.62
C GLY A 127 -22.16 -6.13 -21.11
N ALA A 128 -21.32 -7.09 -21.44
CA ALA A 128 -21.09 -7.47 -22.83
C ALA A 128 -22.36 -8.05 -23.47
N ARG A 129 -23.08 -8.87 -22.73
CA ARG A 129 -24.34 -9.41 -23.24
C ARG A 129 -25.35 -8.31 -23.51
N ARG A 130 -25.44 -7.33 -22.63
CA ARG A 130 -26.34 -6.20 -22.87
C ARG A 130 -25.92 -5.39 -24.08
N ALA A 131 -24.63 -5.15 -24.21
CA ALA A 131 -24.11 -4.42 -25.37
C ALA A 131 -24.35 -5.18 -26.66
N LEU A 132 -24.12 -6.47 -26.65
CA LEU A 132 -24.35 -7.30 -27.83
C LEU A 132 -25.81 -7.35 -28.20
N ARG A 133 -26.70 -7.40 -27.23
CA ARG A 133 -28.12 -7.36 -27.53
C ARG A 133 -28.53 -6.05 -28.16
N LEU A 134 -27.93 -4.95 -27.72
CA LEU A 134 -28.25 -3.64 -28.29
C LEU A 134 -27.69 -3.47 -29.70
N VAL A 135 -26.50 -4.01 -29.93
CA VAL A 135 -25.79 -3.84 -31.20
C VAL A 135 -26.10 -4.94 -32.17
N GLU A 136 -26.18 -6.17 -31.71
CA GLU A 136 -26.32 -7.34 -32.54
C GLU A 136 -27.69 -8.00 -32.44
N GLY A 137 -28.61 -7.34 -31.78
CA GLY A 137 -29.92 -7.93 -31.60
C GLY A 137 -29.92 -9.14 -30.73
N GLY A 138 -28.99 -9.18 -29.76
CA GLY A 138 -28.92 -10.29 -28.86
C GLY A 138 -28.13 -11.45 -29.38
N GLY A 139 -27.34 -11.20 -30.38
CA GLY A 139 -26.65 -12.24 -31.12
C GLY A 139 -25.60 -12.93 -30.26
N ARG A 140 -25.64 -13.22 -29.21
CA ARG A 140 -24.76 -14.13 -28.49
C ARG A 140 -25.10 -14.25 -27.06
#